data_c0750b5628405f4b1759c1140082fdfd
#
_entry.id   c0750b5628405f4b1759c1140082fdfd
#
_cell.length_a   1.000
_cell.length_b   1.000
_cell.length_c   1.000
_cell.angle_alpha   90.00
_cell.angle_beta   90.00
_cell.angle_gamma   90.00
#
_symmetry.space_group_name_H-M   'P 1'
#
loop_
_entity.id
_entity.type
_entity.pdbx_description
1 polymer ?
#
loop_
_entity_poly.entity_id
_entity_poly.type
_entity_poly.pdbx_seq_one_letter_code
_entity_poly.pdbx_strand_id
1 'polypeptide(L)'
;MRRLIRADIRRILKKRSVIILFFLMLLYLCLIVIGSYPAFDQDALVPVKELMSHTRMPELVLGLVILFGVYADDFRSMTYTCVIGRGLTRSKLVLAKLLDTVILAALMYGIITLVLTAGLKFVGCSFTPRLRRAFYMTILITVYKTVGYIALSSMILYITNNIPLTTISLLLLYIAVPFSALLFSLNAQVKALHIERLHYAGLADNAFSDFLFGSAGMGIGKLLLGLLVYLGLVLFVTVKLFDKKELEF
;
A
#
# COMPACT_ATOMS: atom_id res chain seq x y z
N MET A 1 4.53 12.49 20.27
CA MET A 1 4.43 11.61 19.09
C MET A 1 3.77 10.27 19.41
N ARG A 2 4.31 9.41 20.28
CA ARG A 2 3.70 8.08 20.59
C ARG A 2 2.23 8.16 21.07
N ARG A 3 1.87 9.18 21.89
CA ARG A 3 0.47 9.38 22.35
C ARG A 3 -0.47 9.74 21.20
N LEU A 4 -0.02 10.55 20.24
CA LEU A 4 -0.78 10.92 19.05
C LEU A 4 -1.08 9.68 18.18
N ILE A 5 -0.04 8.93 17.80
CA ILE A 5 -0.17 7.69 17.02
C ILE A 5 -1.15 6.70 17.67
N ARG A 6 -1.00 6.46 18.98
CA ARG A 6 -1.92 5.55 19.71
C ARG A 6 -3.35 6.04 19.72
N ALA A 7 -3.58 7.34 19.87
CA ALA A 7 -4.91 7.93 19.83
C ALA A 7 -5.53 7.82 18.44
N ASP A 8 -4.78 8.11 17.40
CA ASP A 8 -5.22 8.03 16.01
C ASP A 8 -5.57 6.59 15.60
N ILE A 9 -4.71 5.64 15.87
CA ILE A 9 -4.98 4.22 15.58
C ILE A 9 -6.25 3.74 16.30
N ARG A 10 -6.42 4.07 17.60
CA ARG A 10 -7.63 3.70 18.34
C ARG A 10 -8.89 4.34 17.74
N ARG A 11 -8.82 5.60 17.31
CA ARG A 11 -9.93 6.30 16.65
C ARG A 11 -10.30 5.59 15.34
N ILE A 12 -9.31 5.28 14.50
CA ILE A 12 -9.52 4.65 13.19
C ILE A 12 -10.12 3.26 13.34
N LEU A 13 -9.59 2.44 14.25
CA LEU A 13 -10.09 1.08 14.49
C LEU A 13 -11.52 1.05 15.09
N LYS A 14 -12.01 2.14 15.70
CA LYS A 14 -13.38 2.25 16.18
C LYS A 14 -14.35 2.81 15.13
N LYS A 15 -13.86 3.28 13.99
CA LYS A 15 -14.68 3.88 12.94
C LYS A 15 -15.46 2.81 12.19
N ARG A 16 -16.79 2.80 12.33
CA ARG A 16 -17.69 1.78 11.74
C ARG A 16 -17.47 1.61 10.24
N SER A 17 -17.28 2.72 9.49
CA SER A 17 -17.04 2.67 8.04
C SER A 17 -15.76 1.92 7.69
N VAL A 18 -14.68 2.10 8.44
CA VAL A 18 -13.41 1.40 8.23
C VAL A 18 -13.57 -0.10 8.50
N ILE A 19 -14.27 -0.45 9.58
CA ILE A 19 -14.53 -1.84 9.96
C ILE A 19 -15.38 -2.53 8.88
N ILE A 20 -16.49 -1.93 8.46
CA ILE A 20 -17.40 -2.51 7.46
C ILE A 20 -16.67 -2.72 6.13
N LEU A 21 -15.97 -1.70 5.62
CA LEU A 21 -15.22 -1.80 4.37
C LEU A 21 -14.12 -2.86 4.44
N PHE A 22 -13.42 -2.94 5.57
CA PHE A 22 -12.40 -3.96 5.78
C PHE A 22 -12.98 -5.38 5.79
N PHE A 23 -14.12 -5.60 6.46
CA PHE A 23 -14.80 -6.90 6.48
C PHE A 23 -15.35 -7.29 5.10
N LEU A 24 -15.95 -6.35 4.36
CA LEU A 24 -16.42 -6.61 2.98
C LEU A 24 -15.24 -7.02 2.08
N MET A 25 -14.11 -6.35 2.25
CA MET A 25 -12.90 -6.64 1.54
C MET A 25 -12.34 -8.02 1.88
N LEU A 26 -12.36 -8.37 3.16
CA LEU A 26 -11.89 -9.66 3.63
C LEU A 26 -12.81 -10.79 3.11
N LEU A 27 -14.13 -10.58 3.11
CA LEU A 27 -15.11 -11.49 2.53
C LEU A 27 -14.85 -11.69 1.02
N TYR A 28 -14.63 -10.61 0.27
CA TYR A 28 -14.28 -10.66 -1.15
C TYR A 28 -13.04 -11.53 -1.41
N LEU A 29 -11.96 -11.33 -0.64
CA LEU A 29 -10.75 -12.13 -0.77
C LEU A 29 -10.98 -13.60 -0.43
N CYS A 30 -11.77 -13.91 0.59
CA CYS A 30 -12.13 -15.29 0.93
C CYS A 30 -12.91 -15.96 -0.21
N LEU A 31 -13.85 -15.26 -0.83
CA LEU A 31 -14.62 -15.79 -1.97
C LEU A 31 -13.73 -16.08 -3.18
N ILE A 32 -12.76 -15.21 -3.48
CA ILE A 32 -11.79 -15.45 -4.56
C ILE A 32 -10.97 -16.70 -4.26
N VAL A 33 -10.42 -16.80 -3.05
CA VAL A 33 -9.59 -17.96 -2.67
C VAL A 33 -10.39 -19.27 -2.78
N ILE A 34 -11.64 -19.29 -2.31
CA ILE A 34 -12.50 -20.47 -2.41
C ILE A 34 -12.82 -20.78 -3.88
N GLY A 35 -13.13 -19.77 -4.70
CA GLY A 35 -13.43 -19.93 -6.12
C GLY A 35 -12.23 -20.38 -6.96
N SER A 36 -11.03 -20.00 -6.56
CA SER A 36 -9.78 -20.39 -7.25
C SER A 36 -9.24 -21.75 -6.78
N TYR A 37 -9.86 -22.39 -5.80
CA TYR A 37 -9.39 -23.66 -5.22
C TYR A 37 -9.18 -24.78 -6.23
N PRO A 38 -10.05 -25.02 -7.22
CA PRO A 38 -9.83 -26.08 -8.21
C PRO A 38 -8.55 -25.89 -9.03
N ALA A 39 -8.07 -24.64 -9.19
CA ALA A 39 -6.85 -24.34 -9.93
C ALA A 39 -5.57 -24.55 -9.10
N PHE A 40 -5.68 -24.62 -7.76
CA PHE A 40 -4.53 -24.84 -6.88
C PHE A 40 -3.96 -26.26 -6.94
N ASP A 41 -4.70 -27.22 -7.51
CA ASP A 41 -4.31 -28.63 -7.56
C ASP A 41 -3.50 -28.99 -8.82
N GLN A 42 -3.51 -28.16 -9.86
CA GLN A 42 -2.94 -28.52 -11.17
C GLN A 42 -1.50 -28.01 -11.40
N ASP A 43 -1.14 -26.82 -10.94
CA ASP A 43 0.23 -26.29 -11.06
C ASP A 43 0.46 -25.14 -10.06
N ALA A 44 1.51 -25.22 -9.26
CA ALA A 44 1.80 -24.29 -8.16
C ALA A 44 2.05 -22.83 -8.58
N LEU A 45 2.17 -22.51 -9.87
CA LEU A 45 2.47 -21.16 -10.39
C LEU A 45 1.23 -20.44 -10.91
N VAL A 46 0.25 -21.16 -11.45
CA VAL A 46 -0.98 -20.58 -12.01
C VAL A 46 -1.81 -19.88 -10.93
N PRO A 47 -2.06 -20.51 -9.77
CA PRO A 47 -2.83 -19.88 -8.69
C PRO A 47 -2.25 -18.59 -8.15
N VAL A 48 -0.92 -18.49 -8.06
CA VAL A 48 -0.26 -17.27 -7.56
C VAL A 48 -0.42 -16.12 -8.55
N LYS A 49 -0.35 -16.41 -9.85
CA LYS A 49 -0.56 -15.41 -10.90
C LYS A 49 -2.02 -14.91 -10.92
N GLU A 50 -2.98 -15.81 -10.73
CA GLU A 50 -4.39 -15.45 -10.57
C GLU A 50 -4.63 -14.65 -9.30
N LEU A 51 -4.12 -15.08 -8.16
CA LEU A 51 -4.20 -14.33 -6.93
C LEU A 51 -3.62 -12.91 -7.08
N MET A 52 -2.49 -12.76 -7.79
CA MET A 52 -1.92 -11.45 -8.09
C MET A 52 -2.81 -10.57 -8.97
N SER A 53 -3.50 -11.16 -9.95
CA SER A 53 -4.42 -10.40 -10.79
C SER A 53 -5.60 -9.85 -9.99
N HIS A 54 -6.09 -10.61 -9.03
CA HIS A 54 -7.19 -10.25 -8.15
C HIS A 54 -6.80 -9.37 -6.96
N THR A 55 -5.51 -9.24 -6.63
CA THR A 55 -5.06 -8.36 -5.51
C THR A 55 -5.13 -6.87 -5.81
N ARG A 56 -5.30 -6.46 -7.06
CA ARG A 56 -5.36 -5.04 -7.45
C ARG A 56 -6.57 -4.30 -6.85
N MET A 57 -7.76 -4.92 -6.89
CA MET A 57 -8.96 -4.32 -6.28
C MET A 57 -8.84 -4.17 -4.75
N PRO A 58 -8.46 -5.22 -4.03
CA PRO A 58 -8.11 -5.14 -2.62
C PRO A 58 -7.11 -4.04 -2.29
N GLU A 59 -6.05 -3.94 -3.04
CA GLU A 59 -5.01 -2.94 -2.86
C GLU A 59 -5.58 -1.52 -2.94
N LEU A 60 -6.40 -1.23 -3.95
CA LEU A 60 -7.06 0.06 -4.14
C LEU A 60 -8.03 0.38 -3.00
N VAL A 61 -8.91 -0.57 -2.65
CA VAL A 61 -9.92 -0.36 -1.60
C VAL A 61 -9.24 -0.15 -0.25
N LEU A 62 -8.25 -0.96 0.12
CA LEU A 62 -7.49 -0.79 1.36
C LEU A 62 -6.70 0.53 1.36
N GLY A 63 -6.13 0.91 0.21
CA GLY A 63 -5.47 2.21 0.05
C GLY A 63 -6.42 3.37 0.37
N LEU A 64 -7.65 3.32 -0.15
CA LEU A 64 -8.68 4.31 0.15
C LEU A 64 -9.09 4.29 1.62
N VAL A 65 -9.33 3.11 2.19
CA VAL A 65 -9.71 2.95 3.60
C VAL A 65 -8.65 3.55 4.53
N ILE A 66 -7.38 3.28 4.25
CA ILE A 66 -6.26 3.81 5.04
C ILE A 66 -6.13 5.33 4.83
N LEU A 67 -6.22 5.82 3.59
CA LEU A 67 -6.16 7.25 3.29
C LEU A 67 -7.25 8.01 4.05
N PHE A 68 -8.51 7.57 3.94
CA PHE A 68 -9.62 8.22 4.64
C PHE A 68 -9.54 8.05 6.16
N GLY A 69 -9.08 6.91 6.64
CA GLY A 69 -8.93 6.65 8.06
C GLY A 69 -7.91 7.56 8.72
N VAL A 70 -6.74 7.72 8.08
CA VAL A 70 -5.60 8.45 8.66
C VAL A 70 -5.70 9.96 8.45
N TYR A 71 -6.17 10.40 7.28
CA TYR A 71 -6.04 11.80 6.88
C TYR A 71 -7.37 12.56 6.81
N ALA A 72 -8.48 11.92 6.35
CA ALA A 72 -9.67 12.67 5.97
C ALA A 72 -10.28 13.47 7.11
N ASP A 73 -10.40 12.89 8.30
CA ASP A 73 -11.04 13.57 9.43
C ASP A 73 -10.23 14.79 9.87
N ASP A 74 -8.91 14.66 9.94
CA ASP A 74 -8.04 15.71 10.44
C ASP A 74 -7.92 16.89 9.48
N PHE A 75 -7.94 16.61 8.17
CA PHE A 75 -7.90 17.66 7.17
C PHE A 75 -9.27 18.29 6.92
N ARG A 76 -10.36 17.53 7.05
CA ARG A 76 -11.73 18.06 6.93
C ARG A 76 -12.10 19.00 8.09
N SER A 77 -11.68 18.66 9.30
CA SER A 77 -11.94 19.44 10.51
C SER A 77 -10.84 20.43 10.85
N MET A 78 -9.80 20.55 10.02
CA MET A 78 -8.62 21.42 10.27
C MET A 78 -7.93 21.17 11.62
N THR A 79 -8.15 20.00 12.24
CA THR A 79 -7.57 19.69 13.56
C THR A 79 -6.05 19.68 13.56
N TYR A 80 -5.42 19.43 12.40
CA TYR A 80 -3.97 19.47 12.27
C TYR A 80 -3.40 20.89 12.57
N THR A 81 -4.14 21.98 12.27
CA THR A 81 -3.72 23.36 12.60
C THR A 81 -3.69 23.56 14.12
N CYS A 82 -4.71 23.08 14.83
CA CYS A 82 -4.76 23.12 16.29
C CYS A 82 -3.59 22.36 16.94
N VAL A 83 -3.19 21.21 16.35
CA VAL A 83 -2.08 20.41 16.85
C VAL A 83 -0.73 21.15 16.63
N ILE A 84 -0.58 21.80 15.48
CA ILE A 84 0.60 22.66 15.20
C ILE A 84 0.62 23.87 16.13
N GLY A 85 -0.53 24.54 16.35
CA GLY A 85 -0.65 25.66 17.27
C GLY A 85 -0.29 25.32 18.73
N ARG A 86 -0.43 24.05 19.12
CA ARG A 86 0.01 23.51 20.42
C ARG A 86 1.49 23.14 20.48
N GLY A 87 2.30 23.53 19.47
CA GLY A 87 3.75 23.37 19.45
C GLY A 87 4.25 22.08 18.78
N LEU A 88 3.40 21.29 18.09
CA LEU A 88 3.89 20.19 17.26
C LEU A 88 4.46 20.74 15.96
N THR A 89 5.72 20.40 15.64
CA THR A 89 6.33 20.79 14.37
C THR A 89 5.66 20.09 13.19
N ARG A 90 5.59 20.75 12.04
CA ARG A 90 5.01 20.21 10.80
C ARG A 90 5.65 18.88 10.38
N SER A 91 6.97 18.79 10.47
CA SER A 91 7.72 17.57 10.20
C SER A 91 7.30 16.39 11.08
N LYS A 92 7.08 16.64 12.39
CA LYS A 92 6.61 15.61 13.32
C LYS A 92 5.18 15.16 13.00
N LEU A 93 4.33 16.08 12.53
CA LEU A 93 2.97 15.75 12.11
C LEU A 93 2.98 14.84 10.87
N VAL A 94 3.72 15.23 9.82
CA VAL A 94 3.85 14.44 8.59
C VAL A 94 4.40 13.04 8.90
N LEU A 95 5.47 12.97 9.71
CA LEU A 95 6.07 11.69 10.11
C LEU A 95 5.09 10.84 10.94
N ALA A 96 4.32 11.43 11.86
CA ALA A 96 3.33 10.71 12.65
C ALA A 96 2.27 10.07 11.74
N LYS A 97 1.72 10.84 10.77
CA LYS A 97 0.71 10.35 9.84
C LYS A 97 1.25 9.27 8.88
N LEU A 98 2.49 9.40 8.45
CA LEU A 98 3.14 8.34 7.68
C LEU A 98 3.29 7.05 8.50
N LEU A 99 3.69 7.16 9.77
CA LEU A 99 3.77 6.00 10.67
C LEU A 99 2.41 5.37 10.94
N ASP A 100 1.35 6.18 11.11
CA ASP A 100 -0.03 5.68 11.24
C ASP A 100 -0.42 4.88 10.00
N THR A 101 -0.08 5.38 8.80
CA THR A 101 -0.32 4.68 7.53
C THR A 101 0.39 3.33 7.48
N VAL A 102 1.68 3.29 7.82
CA VAL A 102 2.48 2.05 7.81
C VAL A 102 1.94 1.04 8.84
N ILE A 103 1.65 1.49 10.06
CA ILE A 103 1.14 0.61 11.12
C ILE A 103 -0.23 0.05 10.75
N LEU A 104 -1.12 0.90 10.23
CA LEU A 104 -2.46 0.48 9.84
C LEU A 104 -2.44 -0.48 8.65
N ALA A 105 -1.59 -0.21 7.64
CA ALA A 105 -1.36 -1.12 6.53
C ALA A 105 -0.84 -2.47 7.02
N ALA A 106 0.20 -2.49 7.85
CA ALA A 106 0.77 -3.71 8.41
C ALA A 106 -0.27 -4.52 9.20
N LEU A 107 -1.12 -3.84 10.00
CA LEU A 107 -2.16 -4.48 10.78
C LEU A 107 -3.25 -5.08 9.88
N MET A 108 -3.78 -4.33 8.91
CA MET A 108 -4.83 -4.80 8.01
C MET A 108 -4.37 -5.96 7.13
N TYR A 109 -3.21 -5.82 6.49
CA TYR A 109 -2.65 -6.90 5.68
C TYR A 109 -2.19 -8.10 6.52
N GLY A 110 -1.76 -7.88 7.75
CA GLY A 110 -1.46 -8.96 8.70
C GLY A 110 -2.70 -9.80 9.02
N ILE A 111 -3.84 -9.15 9.29
CA ILE A 111 -5.12 -9.86 9.51
C ILE A 111 -5.54 -10.62 8.24
N ILE A 112 -5.46 -9.99 7.06
CA ILE A 112 -5.78 -10.62 5.78
C ILE A 112 -4.92 -11.87 5.60
N THR A 113 -3.61 -11.77 5.84
CA THR A 113 -2.68 -12.90 5.73
C THR A 113 -3.07 -14.06 6.64
N LEU A 114 -3.42 -13.76 7.90
CA LEU A 114 -3.85 -14.78 8.87
C LEU A 114 -5.13 -15.47 8.41
N VAL A 115 -6.14 -14.69 8.00
CA VAL A 115 -7.43 -15.23 7.57
C VAL A 115 -7.29 -16.07 6.29
N LEU A 116 -6.56 -15.57 5.31
CA LEU A 116 -6.34 -16.30 4.05
C LEU A 116 -5.53 -17.59 4.27
N THR A 117 -4.50 -17.57 5.11
CA THR A 117 -3.72 -18.77 5.42
C THR A 117 -4.54 -19.80 6.20
N ALA A 118 -5.39 -19.36 7.13
CA ALA A 118 -6.32 -20.22 7.84
C ALA A 118 -7.37 -20.81 6.89
N GLY A 119 -7.96 -19.99 6.02
CA GLY A 119 -8.94 -20.41 5.02
C GLY A 119 -8.38 -21.46 4.06
N LEU A 120 -7.20 -21.25 3.51
CA LEU A 120 -6.53 -22.19 2.61
C LEU A 120 -6.24 -23.54 3.30
N LYS A 121 -5.81 -23.51 4.56
CA LYS A 121 -5.63 -24.74 5.35
C LYS A 121 -6.97 -25.45 5.60
N PHE A 122 -8.03 -24.71 5.91
CA PHE A 122 -9.36 -25.28 6.15
C PHE A 122 -9.93 -25.98 4.92
N VAL A 123 -9.67 -25.45 3.74
CA VAL A 123 -10.09 -26.04 2.44
C VAL A 123 -9.21 -27.24 2.05
N GLY A 124 -8.17 -27.57 2.84
CA GLY A 124 -7.30 -28.74 2.58
C GLY A 124 -6.21 -28.50 1.54
N CYS A 125 -5.93 -27.23 1.20
CA CYS A 125 -4.88 -26.89 0.24
C CYS A 125 -3.49 -27.26 0.78
N SER A 126 -2.75 -28.09 0.05
CA SER A 126 -1.37 -28.44 0.38
C SER A 126 -0.43 -27.27 0.09
N PHE A 127 -0.06 -26.53 1.14
CA PHE A 127 0.89 -25.43 1.03
C PHE A 127 2.30 -25.97 0.78
N THR A 128 2.67 -26.13 -0.49
CA THR A 128 4.07 -26.39 -0.81
C THR A 128 4.95 -25.21 -0.33
N PRO A 129 6.21 -25.44 0.06
CA PRO A 129 7.11 -24.36 0.50
C PRO A 129 7.25 -23.23 -0.52
N ARG A 130 7.18 -23.55 -1.82
CA ARG A 130 7.24 -22.61 -2.94
C ARG A 130 6.00 -21.71 -2.99
N LEU A 131 4.80 -22.33 -2.91
CA LEU A 131 3.52 -21.60 -2.91
C LEU A 131 3.42 -20.65 -1.71
N ARG A 132 3.82 -21.13 -0.53
CA ARG A 132 3.82 -20.33 0.71
C ARG A 132 4.71 -19.11 0.59
N ARG A 133 5.92 -19.26 0.07
CA ARG A 133 6.86 -18.14 -0.14
C ARG A 133 6.29 -17.14 -1.14
N ALA A 134 5.73 -17.60 -2.27
CA ALA A 134 5.13 -16.73 -3.28
C ALA A 134 3.94 -15.94 -2.70
N PHE A 135 3.09 -16.57 -1.91
CA PHE A 135 1.97 -15.92 -1.24
C PHE A 135 2.41 -14.79 -0.29
N TYR A 136 3.39 -15.04 0.58
CA TYR A 136 3.89 -13.99 1.48
C TYR A 136 4.60 -12.85 0.73
N MET A 137 5.32 -13.16 -0.34
CA MET A 137 5.93 -12.13 -1.19
C MET A 137 4.88 -11.27 -1.88
N THR A 138 3.80 -11.85 -2.39
CA THR A 138 2.69 -11.09 -2.98
C THR A 138 2.12 -10.10 -1.98
N ILE A 139 1.84 -10.53 -0.75
CA ILE A 139 1.31 -9.66 0.30
C ILE A 139 2.31 -8.54 0.64
N LEU A 140 3.59 -8.87 0.80
CA LEU A 140 4.63 -7.89 1.09
C LEU A 140 4.70 -6.80 0.01
N ILE A 141 4.64 -7.20 -1.26
CA ILE A 141 4.64 -6.29 -2.41
C ILE A 141 3.39 -5.42 -2.41
N THR A 142 2.22 -5.99 -2.08
CA THR A 142 0.96 -5.24 -2.01
C THR A 142 1.01 -4.18 -0.89
N VAL A 143 1.54 -4.53 0.30
CA VAL A 143 1.79 -3.56 1.38
C VAL A 143 2.74 -2.45 0.92
N TYR A 144 3.84 -2.83 0.27
CA TYR A 144 4.82 -1.89 -0.27
C TYR A 144 4.15 -0.88 -1.21
N LYS A 145 3.39 -1.36 -2.22
CA LYS A 145 2.69 -0.50 -3.18
C LYS A 145 1.67 0.40 -2.51
N THR A 146 0.83 -0.15 -1.64
CA THR A 146 -0.20 0.61 -0.92
C THR A 146 0.39 1.76 -0.11
N VAL A 147 1.42 1.50 0.69
CA VAL A 147 2.08 2.52 1.52
C VAL A 147 2.69 3.62 0.65
N GLY A 148 3.38 3.25 -0.43
CA GLY A 148 4.00 4.22 -1.33
C GLY A 148 2.99 5.11 -2.06
N TYR A 149 1.89 4.55 -2.54
CA TYR A 149 0.85 5.33 -3.23
C TYR A 149 0.13 6.28 -2.27
N ILE A 150 -0.16 5.83 -1.03
CA ILE A 150 -0.74 6.70 -0.01
C ILE A 150 0.24 7.82 0.36
N ALA A 151 1.53 7.52 0.49
CA ALA A 151 2.54 8.54 0.79
C ALA A 151 2.59 9.63 -0.28
N LEU A 152 2.59 9.26 -1.58
CA LEU A 152 2.53 10.21 -2.69
C LEU A 152 1.24 11.02 -2.69
N SER A 153 0.10 10.36 -2.52
CA SER A 153 -1.20 11.04 -2.52
C SER A 153 -1.32 11.99 -1.32
N SER A 154 -0.78 11.61 -0.16
CA SER A 154 -0.78 12.48 1.03
C SER A 154 0.06 13.74 0.84
N MET A 155 1.12 13.70 0.03
CA MET A 155 1.88 14.90 -0.34
C MET A 155 0.98 15.95 -0.99
N ILE A 156 0.10 15.54 -1.92
CA ILE A 156 -0.88 16.43 -2.56
C ILE A 156 -1.84 17.00 -1.52
N LEU A 157 -2.27 16.17 -0.54
CA LEU A 157 -3.15 16.62 0.52
C LEU A 157 -2.53 17.74 1.38
N TYR A 158 -1.26 17.60 1.76
CA TYR A 158 -0.56 18.62 2.53
C TYR A 158 -0.40 19.95 1.77
N ILE A 159 -0.29 19.89 0.44
CA ILE A 159 -0.17 21.09 -0.40
C ILE A 159 -1.53 21.74 -0.61
N THR A 160 -2.57 20.97 -0.95
CA THR A 160 -3.85 21.50 -1.44
C THR A 160 -4.94 21.60 -0.38
N ASN A 161 -4.82 20.87 0.75
CA ASN A 161 -5.88 20.65 1.75
C ASN A 161 -7.18 20.07 1.15
N ASN A 162 -7.09 19.46 -0.03
CA ASN A 162 -8.25 18.99 -0.78
C ASN A 162 -8.29 17.46 -0.78
N ILE A 163 -9.22 16.88 0.00
CA ILE A 163 -9.39 15.42 0.11
C ILE A 163 -9.86 14.79 -1.21
N PRO A 164 -10.87 15.34 -1.92
CA PRO A 164 -11.26 14.85 -3.24
C PRO A 164 -10.09 14.76 -4.23
N LEU A 165 -9.26 15.82 -4.32
CA LEU A 165 -8.11 15.84 -5.21
C LEU A 165 -7.09 14.76 -4.83
N THR A 166 -6.85 14.58 -3.53
CA THR A 166 -5.97 13.51 -3.01
C THR A 166 -6.51 12.13 -3.34
N THR A 167 -7.82 11.93 -3.24
CA THR A 167 -8.46 10.66 -3.60
C THR A 167 -8.32 10.37 -5.09
N ILE A 168 -8.57 11.37 -5.94
CA ILE A 168 -8.38 11.26 -7.39
C ILE A 168 -6.91 10.93 -7.70
N SER A 169 -5.95 11.58 -7.02
CA SER A 169 -4.53 11.30 -7.23
C SER A 169 -4.15 9.85 -6.85
N LEU A 170 -4.72 9.32 -5.77
CA LEU A 170 -4.53 7.93 -5.39
C LEU A 170 -5.08 6.98 -6.47
N LEU A 171 -6.31 7.22 -6.94
CA LEU A 171 -6.92 6.43 -8.01
C LEU A 171 -6.10 6.48 -9.30
N LEU A 172 -5.62 7.67 -9.68
CA LEU A 172 -4.77 7.85 -10.85
C LEU A 172 -3.46 7.08 -10.72
N LEU A 173 -2.84 7.03 -9.53
CA LEU A 173 -1.63 6.23 -9.32
C LEU A 173 -1.89 4.74 -9.55
N TYR A 174 -3.01 4.22 -9.07
CA TYR A 174 -3.36 2.80 -9.29
C TYR A 174 -3.66 2.46 -10.75
N ILE A 175 -4.09 3.44 -11.56
CA ILE A 175 -4.38 3.26 -12.99
C ILE A 175 -3.16 3.59 -13.84
N ALA A 176 -2.54 4.75 -13.60
CA ALA A 176 -1.47 5.28 -14.43
C ALA A 176 -0.19 4.45 -14.36
N VAL A 177 0.11 3.88 -13.18
CA VAL A 177 1.32 3.10 -12.98
C VAL A 177 1.34 1.80 -13.81
N PRO A 178 0.31 0.93 -13.74
CA PRO A 178 0.24 -0.24 -14.64
C PRO A 178 0.15 0.14 -16.11
N PHE A 179 -0.56 1.25 -16.43
CA PHE A 179 -0.69 1.72 -17.80
C PHE A 179 0.63 2.23 -18.37
N SER A 180 1.41 2.97 -17.59
CA SER A 180 2.75 3.41 -18.00
C SER A 180 3.69 2.23 -18.25
N ALA A 181 3.65 1.21 -17.39
CA ALA A 181 4.42 -0.01 -17.59
C ALA A 181 4.05 -0.72 -18.91
N LEU A 182 2.76 -0.74 -19.27
CA LEU A 182 2.29 -1.26 -20.55
C LEU A 182 2.86 -0.43 -21.71
N LEU A 183 2.74 0.90 -21.65
CA LEU A 183 3.26 1.79 -22.72
C LEU A 183 4.77 1.65 -22.88
N PHE A 184 5.52 1.54 -21.78
CA PHE A 184 6.97 1.34 -21.85
C PHE A 184 7.35 -0.02 -22.45
N SER A 185 6.54 -1.05 -22.22
CA SER A 185 6.76 -2.36 -22.83
C SER A 185 6.55 -2.39 -24.34
N LEU A 186 5.73 -1.49 -24.89
CA LEU A 186 5.46 -1.38 -26.32
C LEU A 186 6.58 -0.65 -27.10
N ASN A 187 7.39 0.18 -26.42
CA ASN A 187 8.47 0.91 -27.06
C ASN A 187 9.81 0.20 -26.85
N ALA A 188 10.38 -0.36 -27.91
CA ALA A 188 11.61 -1.12 -27.86
C ALA A 188 12.81 -0.31 -27.32
N GLN A 189 12.90 1.01 -27.63
CA GLN A 189 13.97 1.88 -27.15
C GLN A 189 13.89 2.13 -25.65
N VAL A 190 12.66 2.34 -25.12
CA VAL A 190 12.42 2.56 -23.69
C VAL A 190 12.62 1.27 -22.91
N LYS A 191 12.25 0.13 -23.49
CA LYS A 191 12.51 -1.20 -22.91
C LYS A 191 14.01 -1.48 -22.75
N ALA A 192 14.84 -1.03 -23.71
CA ALA A 192 16.29 -1.15 -23.63
C ALA A 192 16.91 -0.35 -22.47
N LEU A 193 16.30 0.76 -22.08
CA LEU A 193 16.74 1.61 -20.95
C LEU A 193 16.32 1.06 -19.57
N HIS A 194 15.53 0.00 -19.53
CA HIS A 194 14.99 -0.60 -18.29
C HIS A 194 14.36 0.41 -17.30
N ILE A 195 13.81 1.52 -17.79
CA ILE A 195 13.17 2.58 -16.98
C ILE A 195 12.01 2.01 -16.17
N GLU A 196 11.32 1.02 -16.70
CA GLU A 196 10.27 0.26 -15.99
C GLU A 196 10.74 -0.33 -14.65
N ARG A 197 12.05 -0.64 -14.52
CA ARG A 197 12.66 -1.19 -13.31
C ARG A 197 12.96 -0.13 -12.25
N LEU A 198 13.09 1.12 -12.63
CA LEU A 198 13.38 2.24 -11.72
C LEU A 198 12.12 2.80 -11.07
N HIS A 199 10.96 2.51 -11.64
CA HIS A 199 9.68 2.94 -11.10
C HIS A 199 9.37 2.21 -9.78
N TYR A 200 8.76 2.93 -8.82
CA TYR A 200 8.47 2.39 -7.49
C TYR A 200 7.74 1.03 -7.49
N ALA A 201 6.68 0.89 -8.32
CA ALA A 201 5.97 -0.37 -8.48
C ALA A 201 6.77 -1.40 -9.28
N GLY A 202 7.55 -0.96 -10.26
CA GLY A 202 8.43 -1.83 -11.05
C GLY A 202 9.51 -2.50 -10.22
N LEU A 203 10.06 -1.81 -9.21
CA LEU A 203 10.98 -2.42 -8.24
C LEU A 203 10.34 -3.61 -7.51
N ALA A 204 9.06 -3.46 -7.12
CA ALA A 204 8.32 -4.51 -6.43
C ALA A 204 8.00 -5.70 -7.35
N ASP A 205 7.57 -5.43 -8.58
CA ASP A 205 7.23 -6.47 -9.57
C ASP A 205 8.49 -7.23 -10.04
N ASN A 206 9.62 -6.53 -10.19
CA ASN A 206 10.90 -7.18 -10.50
C ASN A 206 11.41 -8.04 -9.33
N ALA A 207 11.30 -7.56 -8.09
CA ALA A 207 11.67 -8.36 -6.93
C ALA A 207 10.84 -9.65 -6.83
N PHE A 208 9.58 -9.61 -7.26
CA PHE A 208 8.72 -10.78 -7.32
C PHE A 208 9.11 -11.75 -8.43
N SER A 209 9.37 -11.23 -9.65
CA SER A 209 9.79 -12.06 -10.77
C SER A 209 11.14 -12.74 -10.51
N ASP A 210 12.10 -12.01 -9.96
CA ASP A 210 13.41 -12.55 -9.56
C ASP A 210 13.27 -13.64 -8.49
N PHE A 211 12.33 -13.46 -7.56
CA PHE A 211 12.07 -14.44 -6.54
C PHE A 211 11.42 -15.73 -7.08
N LEU A 212 10.48 -15.62 -8.04
CA LEU A 212 9.80 -16.78 -8.63
C LEU A 212 10.70 -17.59 -9.57
N PHE A 213 11.50 -16.90 -10.38
CA PHE A 213 12.30 -17.51 -11.43
C PHE A 213 13.74 -17.83 -10.99
N GLY A 214 14.10 -17.56 -9.73
CA GLY A 214 15.38 -17.99 -9.15
C GLY A 214 16.59 -17.20 -9.65
N SER A 215 16.38 -16.07 -10.32
CA SER A 215 17.47 -15.14 -10.58
C SER A 215 17.93 -14.56 -9.23
N ALA A 216 19.21 -14.66 -8.91
CA ALA A 216 19.82 -14.23 -7.64
C ALA A 216 19.79 -12.70 -7.44
N GLY A 217 18.68 -12.07 -7.84
CA GLY A 217 18.56 -10.66 -7.99
C GLY A 217 18.26 -9.86 -6.74
N MET A 218 17.01 -9.46 -6.59
CA MET A 218 16.61 -8.57 -5.51
C MET A 218 16.12 -9.35 -4.29
N GLY A 219 16.96 -9.48 -3.27
CA GLY A 219 16.52 -9.95 -1.96
C GLY A 219 15.53 -8.97 -1.29
N ILE A 220 14.74 -9.46 -0.35
CA ILE A 220 13.80 -8.68 0.47
C ILE A 220 14.47 -7.41 1.05
N GLY A 221 15.77 -7.49 1.37
CA GLY A 221 16.54 -6.35 1.86
C GLY A 221 16.62 -5.18 0.90
N LYS A 222 16.81 -5.42 -0.41
CA LYS A 222 16.85 -4.36 -1.42
C LYS A 222 15.47 -3.71 -1.60
N LEU A 223 14.39 -4.51 -1.49
CA LEU A 223 13.02 -3.99 -1.56
C LEU A 223 12.69 -3.10 -0.36
N LEU A 224 13.06 -3.52 0.85
CA LEU A 224 12.90 -2.71 2.06
C LEU A 224 13.76 -1.43 2.01
N LEU A 225 14.99 -1.52 1.54
CA LEU A 225 15.86 -0.36 1.36
C LEU A 225 15.26 0.62 0.34
N GLY A 226 14.75 0.11 -0.79
CA GLY A 226 14.06 0.93 -1.78
C GLY A 226 12.83 1.64 -1.20
N LEU A 227 12.04 0.95 -0.36
CA LEU A 227 10.93 1.56 0.37
C LEU A 227 11.38 2.69 1.28
N LEU A 228 12.41 2.46 2.08
CA LEU A 228 12.93 3.46 3.03
C LEU A 228 13.46 4.70 2.31
N VAL A 229 14.22 4.52 1.23
CA VAL A 229 14.73 5.64 0.42
C VAL A 229 13.58 6.42 -0.20
N TYR A 230 12.60 5.71 -0.78
CA TYR A 230 11.45 6.34 -1.41
C TYR A 230 10.58 7.10 -0.41
N LEU A 231 10.22 6.47 0.72
CA LEU A 231 9.44 7.14 1.77
C LEU A 231 10.20 8.32 2.38
N GLY A 232 11.52 8.19 2.55
CA GLY A 232 12.38 9.28 3.02
C GLY A 232 12.38 10.47 2.07
N LEU A 233 12.46 10.23 0.76
CA LEU A 233 12.39 11.25 -0.28
C LEU A 233 11.02 11.95 -0.29
N VAL A 234 9.94 11.17 -0.33
CA VAL A 234 8.56 11.71 -0.30
C VAL A 234 8.33 12.52 0.97
N LEU A 235 8.77 12.02 2.13
CA LEU A 235 8.65 12.71 3.41
C LEU A 235 9.42 14.03 3.40
N PHE A 236 10.66 14.03 2.91
CA PHE A 236 11.49 15.23 2.80
C PHE A 236 10.83 16.30 1.93
N VAL A 237 10.36 15.92 0.74
CA VAL A 237 9.66 16.83 -0.19
C VAL A 237 8.36 17.35 0.44
N THR A 238 7.57 16.44 1.05
CA THR A 238 6.29 16.81 1.71
C THR A 238 6.51 17.84 2.82
N VAL A 239 7.49 17.62 3.68
CA VAL A 239 7.81 18.55 4.77
C VAL A 239 8.24 19.90 4.21
N LYS A 240 9.15 19.90 3.22
CA LYS A 240 9.66 21.14 2.62
C LYS A 240 8.55 21.96 1.94
N LEU A 241 7.60 21.31 1.28
CA LEU A 241 6.46 21.97 0.65
C LEU A 241 5.44 22.43 1.69
N PHE A 242 5.20 21.63 2.72
CA PHE A 242 4.27 21.98 3.80
C PHE A 242 4.81 23.12 4.68
N ASP A 243 6.13 23.23 4.88
CA ASP A 243 6.74 24.32 5.64
C ASP A 243 6.60 25.68 4.93
N LYS A 244 6.59 25.69 3.59
CA LYS A 244 6.38 26.92 2.79
C LYS A 244 4.93 27.40 2.79
N LYS A 245 3.98 26.58 3.22
CA LYS A 245 2.56 26.92 3.20
C LYS A 245 2.22 27.79 4.39
N GLU A 246 1.61 28.95 4.13
CA GLU A 246 0.99 29.78 5.17
C GLU A 246 -0.23 29.05 5.73
N LEU A 247 -0.31 28.92 7.05
CA LEU A 247 -1.47 28.37 7.74
C LEU A 247 -2.28 29.55 8.28
N GLU A 248 -3.51 29.64 7.80
CA GLU A 248 -4.52 30.52 8.40
C GLU A 248 -4.97 29.89 9.73
N PHE A 249 -4.80 30.61 10.82
CA PHE A 249 -5.20 30.20 12.17
C PHE A 249 -6.51 30.90 12.56
#